data_25d1b684a45207490d85a3efe33ed057
#
_entry.id   25d1b684a45207490d85a3efe33ed057
#
_cell.length_a   1.000
_cell.length_b   1.000
_cell.length_c   1.000
_cell.angle_alpha   90.00
_cell.angle_beta   90.00
_cell.angle_gamma   90.00
#
_symmetry.space_group_name_H-M   'P 1'
#
loop_
_entity.id
_entity.type
_entity.pdbx_description
1 polymer ?
#
loop_
_entity_poly.entity_id
_entity_poly.type
_entity_poly.pdbx_seq_one_letter_code
_entity_poly.pdbx_strand_id
1 'polypeptide(L)'
;MEKHQILAIYGTDYTDMTVRLLESADFEGLVPDRHARIGIKPNLVVAATADGGAVTHPEIIEGVIRFLRGRGYDNFCVLEGSWVGDRTKRAYEVSGIGPVCRECGVEYIDLQTDSAVQVDAKGFRVDVCSKALELDFLINLPVLKGHCQTIVTCALKNHKGLLPNQEKRRFHAEGLHSPIAHLASVFSNELVIVDNICGDLDFEEGGNPVTMNRILCARDPVLVDAFACRTLGYDMEEVTYISLAEKLGVGSANVEKAELIELNKGTFAAPTRTTRRVKRLAEYVAADNACSACYGMLIHALDKLERRDELWGHQEKICIGQGYRKKGGAIGVGRCTEGCAVSCKGCPPTAADILTFLESNWR
;
A
#
# COMPACT_ATOMS: atom_id res chain seq x y z
N MET A 1 -3.80 13.34 -14.24
CA MET A 1 -2.78 12.33 -13.91
C MET A 1 -2.68 11.27 -14.99
N GLU A 2 -1.48 10.93 -15.47
CA GLU A 2 -1.26 9.92 -16.49
C GLU A 2 -1.05 8.51 -15.87
N LYS A 3 -1.29 7.44 -16.67
CA LYS A 3 -1.19 6.05 -16.17
C LYS A 3 0.22 5.64 -15.70
N HIS A 4 1.27 6.26 -16.27
CA HIS A 4 2.66 5.97 -15.88
C HIS A 4 3.15 6.75 -14.66
N GLN A 5 2.32 7.62 -14.11
CA GLN A 5 2.65 8.45 -12.96
C GLN A 5 2.24 7.81 -11.64
N ILE A 6 3.09 7.97 -10.63
CA ILE A 6 2.81 7.65 -9.22
C ILE A 6 3.04 8.94 -8.44
N LEU A 7 1.99 9.46 -7.81
CA LEU A 7 2.12 10.58 -6.87
C LEU A 7 2.48 10.05 -5.49
N ALA A 8 3.34 10.75 -4.77
CA ALA A 8 3.70 10.44 -3.39
C ALA A 8 3.60 11.68 -2.51
N ILE A 9 3.07 11.52 -1.32
CA ILE A 9 3.02 12.56 -0.29
C ILE A 9 3.41 11.98 1.05
N TYR A 10 4.14 12.75 1.84
CA TYR A 10 4.67 12.35 3.14
C TYR A 10 4.10 13.25 4.24
N GLY A 11 3.79 12.71 5.40
CA GLY A 11 3.28 13.49 6.52
C GLY A 11 2.56 12.66 7.56
N THR A 12 1.87 13.36 8.47
CA THR A 12 1.09 12.76 9.56
C THR A 12 -0.35 13.28 9.61
N ASP A 13 -0.71 14.25 8.79
CA ASP A 13 -2.10 14.64 8.56
C ASP A 13 -2.64 13.88 7.34
N TYR A 14 -3.09 12.65 7.56
CA TYR A 14 -3.46 11.73 6.49
C TYR A 14 -4.72 12.17 5.75
N THR A 15 -5.63 12.88 6.43
CA THR A 15 -6.83 13.46 5.82
C THR A 15 -6.45 14.53 4.79
N ASP A 16 -5.62 15.53 5.17
CA ASP A 16 -5.15 16.58 4.26
C ASP A 16 -4.29 16.01 3.12
N MET A 17 -3.40 15.07 3.43
CA MET A 17 -2.57 14.38 2.43
C MET A 17 -3.43 13.71 1.35
N THR A 18 -4.52 13.06 1.73
CA THR A 18 -5.44 12.40 0.80
C THR A 18 -6.17 13.40 -0.09
N VAL A 19 -6.65 14.50 0.48
CA VAL A 19 -7.29 15.59 -0.29
C VAL A 19 -6.30 16.14 -1.34
N ARG A 20 -5.08 16.44 -0.95
CA ARG A 20 -4.04 16.97 -1.85
C ARG A 20 -3.64 15.99 -2.96
N LEU A 21 -3.62 14.69 -2.68
CA LEU A 21 -3.39 13.67 -3.70
C LEU A 21 -4.51 13.65 -4.74
N LEU A 22 -5.78 13.70 -4.31
CA LEU A 22 -6.93 13.72 -5.21
C LEU A 22 -6.97 14.98 -6.08
N GLU A 23 -6.61 16.15 -5.52
CA GLU A 23 -6.45 17.39 -6.28
C GLU A 23 -5.34 17.27 -7.32
N SER A 24 -4.17 16.75 -6.92
CA SER A 24 -3.02 16.58 -7.80
C SER A 24 -3.22 15.49 -8.86
N ALA A 25 -4.07 14.50 -8.58
CA ALA A 25 -4.45 13.46 -9.54
C ALA A 25 -5.43 13.94 -10.60
N ASP A 26 -5.97 15.15 -10.50
CA ASP A 26 -7.05 15.65 -11.36
C ASP A 26 -8.26 14.71 -11.37
N PHE A 27 -8.72 14.36 -10.16
CA PHE A 27 -9.83 13.42 -10.00
C PHE A 27 -11.09 13.86 -10.76
N GLU A 28 -11.36 15.15 -10.82
CA GLU A 28 -12.50 15.72 -11.53
C GLU A 28 -12.43 15.51 -13.04
N GLY A 29 -11.23 15.50 -13.62
CA GLY A 29 -10.99 15.13 -15.01
C GLY A 29 -11.17 13.62 -15.25
N LEU A 30 -10.92 12.77 -14.24
CA LEU A 30 -11.15 11.32 -14.32
C LEU A 30 -12.62 10.95 -14.20
N VAL A 31 -13.38 11.65 -13.35
CA VAL A 31 -14.80 11.41 -13.08
C VAL A 31 -15.56 12.73 -13.22
N PRO A 32 -15.85 13.15 -14.47
CA PRO A 32 -16.51 14.44 -14.73
C PRO A 32 -17.99 14.46 -14.28
N ASP A 33 -18.65 13.30 -14.26
CA ASP A 33 -20.03 13.19 -13.77
C ASP A 33 -20.07 13.20 -12.25
N ARG A 34 -20.71 14.23 -11.66
CA ARG A 34 -20.86 14.39 -10.21
C ARG A 34 -21.86 13.41 -9.59
N HIS A 35 -22.71 12.79 -10.39
CA HIS A 35 -23.69 11.78 -9.99
C HIS A 35 -23.20 10.34 -10.21
N ALA A 36 -22.00 10.16 -10.76
CA ALA A 36 -21.38 8.85 -10.92
C ALA A 36 -21.37 8.11 -9.59
N ARG A 37 -21.72 6.81 -9.63
CA ARG A 37 -21.71 5.96 -8.43
C ARG A 37 -20.28 5.55 -8.09
N ILE A 38 -19.68 6.19 -7.08
CA ILE A 38 -18.31 5.99 -6.67
C ILE A 38 -18.25 5.03 -5.47
N GLY A 39 -17.47 3.97 -5.60
CA GLY A 39 -17.16 3.07 -4.49
C GLY A 39 -15.81 3.42 -3.85
N ILE A 40 -15.80 3.62 -2.54
CA ILE A 40 -14.59 3.79 -1.75
C ILE A 40 -14.29 2.43 -1.11
N LYS A 41 -13.21 1.78 -1.55
CA LYS A 41 -12.88 0.42 -1.11
C LYS A 41 -11.62 0.38 -0.27
N PRO A 42 -11.73 0.35 1.08
CA PRO A 42 -10.57 0.18 1.95
C PRO A 42 -10.00 -1.25 1.87
N ASN A 43 -8.87 -1.48 2.50
CA ASN A 43 -8.42 -2.80 2.91
C ASN A 43 -8.89 -3.04 4.36
N LEU A 44 -9.78 -4.00 4.55
CA LEU A 44 -10.39 -4.29 5.85
C LEU A 44 -10.39 -5.81 6.11
N VAL A 45 -9.20 -6.40 6.13
CA VAL A 45 -9.04 -7.86 6.22
C VAL A 45 -9.54 -8.44 7.55
N VAL A 46 -9.30 -7.76 8.66
CA VAL A 46 -9.65 -8.18 10.03
C VAL A 46 -10.13 -7.03 10.89
N ALA A 47 -10.75 -7.34 12.04
CA ALA A 47 -11.11 -6.37 13.05
C ALA A 47 -9.86 -5.94 13.86
N ALA A 48 -9.11 -5.01 13.33
CA ALA A 48 -7.91 -4.42 13.91
C ALA A 48 -7.87 -2.91 13.68
N THR A 49 -7.05 -2.20 14.46
CA THR A 49 -6.74 -0.78 14.23
C THR A 49 -5.66 -0.66 13.14
N ALA A 50 -5.64 0.47 12.44
CA ALA A 50 -4.76 0.68 11.29
C ALA A 50 -3.27 0.74 11.67
N ASP A 51 -2.95 1.18 12.88
CA ASP A 51 -1.58 1.23 13.43
C ASP A 51 -0.89 -0.14 13.54
N GLY A 52 -1.66 -1.23 13.45
CA GLY A 52 -1.16 -2.59 13.32
C GLY A 52 -0.64 -2.96 11.92
N GLY A 53 -0.84 -2.11 10.92
CA GLY A 53 -0.38 -2.33 9.53
C GLY A 53 -1.24 -3.31 8.72
N ALA A 54 -2.47 -3.61 9.17
CA ALA A 54 -3.34 -4.60 8.54
C ALA A 54 -4.47 -3.99 7.70
N VAL A 55 -5.02 -2.87 8.14
CA VAL A 55 -6.22 -2.25 7.58
C VAL A 55 -5.98 -0.78 7.24
N THR A 56 -6.76 -0.25 6.30
CA THR A 56 -6.64 1.15 5.85
C THR A 56 -6.92 2.13 6.98
N HIS A 57 -6.11 3.17 7.11
CA HIS A 57 -6.32 4.25 8.06
C HIS A 57 -7.64 4.98 7.76
N PRO A 58 -8.52 5.14 8.76
CA PRO A 58 -9.82 5.80 8.57
C PRO A 58 -9.71 7.24 8.10
N GLU A 59 -8.61 7.93 8.42
CA GLU A 59 -8.33 9.31 7.98
C GLU A 59 -8.19 9.42 6.45
N ILE A 60 -7.74 8.36 5.77
CA ILE A 60 -7.71 8.33 4.29
C ILE A 60 -9.14 8.34 3.74
N ILE A 61 -10.03 7.54 4.35
CA ILE A 61 -11.44 7.49 3.94
C ILE A 61 -12.11 8.85 4.20
N GLU A 62 -11.85 9.45 5.35
CA GLU A 62 -12.32 10.80 5.67
C GLU A 62 -11.85 11.83 4.63
N GLY A 63 -10.56 11.77 4.25
CA GLY A 63 -10.00 12.65 3.21
C GLY A 63 -10.68 12.48 1.85
N VAL A 64 -10.96 11.24 1.43
CA VAL A 64 -11.72 10.95 0.20
C VAL A 64 -13.12 11.51 0.29
N ILE A 65 -13.86 11.27 1.39
CA ILE A 65 -15.22 11.77 1.59
C ILE A 65 -15.24 13.30 1.57
N ARG A 66 -14.32 13.93 2.29
CA ARG A 66 -14.18 15.39 2.34
C ARG A 66 -13.94 15.99 0.96
N PHE A 67 -13.03 15.38 0.18
CA PHE A 67 -12.75 15.80 -1.19
C PHE A 67 -13.99 15.67 -2.09
N LEU A 68 -14.63 14.49 -2.12
CA LEU A 68 -15.79 14.23 -2.98
C LEU A 68 -16.93 15.22 -2.71
N ARG A 69 -17.28 15.44 -1.43
CA ARG A 69 -18.30 16.42 -1.07
C ARG A 69 -17.91 17.83 -1.42
N GLY A 70 -16.67 18.22 -1.16
CA GLY A 70 -16.17 19.56 -1.47
C GLY A 70 -16.19 19.85 -2.97
N ARG A 71 -16.21 18.81 -3.82
CA ARG A 71 -16.29 18.91 -5.28
C ARG A 71 -17.69 18.61 -5.84
N GLY A 72 -18.70 18.43 -4.96
CA GLY A 72 -20.10 18.28 -5.36
C GLY A 72 -20.50 16.88 -5.82
N TYR A 73 -19.70 15.83 -5.51
CA TYR A 73 -20.14 14.45 -5.71
C TYR A 73 -21.15 14.07 -4.62
N ASP A 74 -22.24 13.44 -5.00
CA ASP A 74 -23.37 13.12 -4.11
C ASP A 74 -23.72 11.61 -4.05
N ASN A 75 -23.16 10.79 -4.93
CA ASN A 75 -23.48 9.37 -5.05
C ASN A 75 -22.22 8.50 -4.80
N PHE A 76 -21.87 8.30 -3.53
CA PHE A 76 -20.74 7.45 -3.17
C PHE A 76 -21.01 6.67 -1.88
N CYS A 77 -20.34 5.52 -1.74
CA CYS A 77 -20.43 4.65 -0.57
C CYS A 77 -19.06 4.03 -0.25
N VAL A 78 -18.89 3.58 0.99
CA VAL A 78 -17.77 2.71 1.39
C VAL A 78 -18.22 1.27 1.31
N LEU A 79 -17.43 0.38 0.70
CA LEU A 79 -17.81 -1.02 0.53
C LEU A 79 -16.62 -1.96 0.72
N GLU A 80 -16.83 -3.06 1.44
CA GLU A 80 -15.82 -4.09 1.69
C GLU A 80 -16.45 -5.37 2.20
N GLY A 81 -15.82 -6.50 1.93
CA GLY A 81 -16.03 -7.77 2.60
C GLY A 81 -14.74 -8.22 3.27
N SER A 82 -14.68 -8.28 4.59
CA SER A 82 -13.51 -8.75 5.33
C SER A 82 -13.15 -10.21 5.02
N TRP A 83 -12.03 -10.69 5.57
CA TRP A 83 -11.64 -12.09 5.45
C TRP A 83 -12.72 -13.04 5.95
N VAL A 84 -12.80 -14.24 5.36
CA VAL A 84 -13.85 -15.25 5.63
C VAL A 84 -13.90 -15.72 7.09
N GLY A 85 -12.87 -15.50 7.88
CA GLY A 85 -12.78 -15.81 9.31
C GLY A 85 -13.21 -14.68 10.24
N ASP A 86 -13.52 -13.48 9.71
CA ASP A 86 -13.97 -12.33 10.50
C ASP A 86 -15.34 -11.84 10.02
N ARG A 87 -15.96 -10.95 10.79
CA ARG A 87 -17.24 -10.31 10.47
C ARG A 87 -16.99 -8.87 10.04
N THR A 88 -17.36 -8.53 8.82
CA THR A 88 -17.16 -7.20 8.24
C THR A 88 -17.72 -6.07 9.14
N LYS A 89 -18.91 -6.26 9.71
CA LYS A 89 -19.49 -5.28 10.66
C LYS A 89 -18.58 -4.99 11.85
N ARG A 90 -17.97 -6.05 12.43
CA ARG A 90 -17.03 -5.90 13.54
C ARG A 90 -15.75 -5.21 13.07
N ALA A 91 -15.25 -5.58 11.90
CA ALA A 91 -14.05 -4.99 11.33
C ALA A 91 -14.24 -3.49 11.04
N TYR A 92 -15.39 -3.05 10.52
CA TYR A 92 -15.73 -1.64 10.35
C TYR A 92 -15.68 -0.86 11.67
N GLU A 93 -16.23 -1.44 12.76
CA GLU A 93 -16.23 -0.76 14.06
C GLU A 93 -14.84 -0.63 14.67
N VAL A 94 -14.09 -1.75 14.70
CA VAL A 94 -12.77 -1.81 15.36
C VAL A 94 -11.72 -0.98 14.61
N SER A 95 -11.78 -0.94 13.29
CA SER A 95 -10.85 -0.17 12.46
C SER A 95 -11.04 1.34 12.55
N GLY A 96 -12.19 1.82 13.04
CA GLY A 96 -12.56 3.23 13.02
C GLY A 96 -13.24 3.67 11.71
N ILE A 97 -13.29 2.83 10.68
CA ILE A 97 -13.93 3.16 9.39
C ILE A 97 -15.43 3.36 9.54
N GLY A 98 -16.11 2.47 10.29
CA GLY A 98 -17.54 2.61 10.58
C GLY A 98 -17.89 3.90 11.32
N PRO A 99 -17.19 4.26 12.39
CA PRO A 99 -17.32 5.58 13.03
C PRO A 99 -17.19 6.75 12.04
N VAL A 100 -16.14 6.80 11.23
CA VAL A 100 -15.93 7.85 10.21
C VAL A 100 -17.10 7.90 9.22
N CYS A 101 -17.57 6.75 8.72
CA CYS A 101 -18.71 6.71 7.81
C CYS A 101 -19.97 7.31 8.45
N ARG A 102 -20.25 6.98 9.73
CA ARG A 102 -21.41 7.55 10.45
C ARG A 102 -21.28 9.04 10.71
N GLU A 103 -20.13 9.50 11.16
CA GLU A 103 -19.86 10.93 11.41
C GLU A 103 -19.97 11.73 10.11
N CYS A 104 -19.50 11.18 9.03
CA CYS A 104 -19.65 11.77 7.70
C CYS A 104 -21.02 11.51 7.07
N GLY A 105 -21.93 10.71 7.63
CA GLY A 105 -23.22 10.37 7.03
C GLY A 105 -23.08 9.71 5.66
N VAL A 106 -22.13 8.77 5.52
CA VAL A 106 -21.87 7.98 4.31
C VAL A 106 -22.26 6.54 4.58
N GLU A 107 -22.95 5.90 3.63
CA GLU A 107 -23.28 4.50 3.70
C GLU A 107 -22.00 3.64 3.64
N TYR A 108 -21.90 2.62 4.51
CA TYR A 108 -20.95 1.51 4.31
C TYR A 108 -21.70 0.20 4.04
N ILE A 109 -21.24 -0.54 3.05
CA ILE A 109 -21.87 -1.75 2.56
C ILE A 109 -21.03 -2.97 2.97
N ASP A 110 -21.65 -3.90 3.70
CA ASP A 110 -21.07 -5.19 4.06
C ASP A 110 -21.25 -6.19 2.90
N LEU A 111 -20.22 -6.37 2.10
CA LEU A 111 -20.24 -7.29 0.95
C LEU A 111 -20.25 -8.78 1.34
N GLN A 112 -20.04 -9.15 2.60
CA GLN A 112 -20.24 -10.53 3.04
C GLN A 112 -21.71 -10.98 3.00
N THR A 113 -22.64 -10.02 2.99
CA THR A 113 -24.08 -10.28 2.96
C THR A 113 -24.72 -9.92 1.62
N ASP A 114 -23.93 -9.45 0.65
CA ASP A 114 -24.41 -9.08 -0.67
C ASP A 114 -24.64 -10.30 -1.56
N SER A 115 -25.51 -10.16 -2.56
CA SER A 115 -25.66 -11.13 -3.64
C SER A 115 -24.42 -11.09 -4.56
N ALA A 116 -24.25 -12.12 -5.37
CA ALA A 116 -23.14 -12.18 -6.31
C ALA A 116 -23.62 -12.47 -7.73
N VAL A 117 -22.89 -11.94 -8.70
CA VAL A 117 -23.11 -12.17 -10.13
C VAL A 117 -21.84 -12.76 -10.72
N GLN A 118 -22.00 -13.82 -11.51
CA GLN A 118 -20.88 -14.41 -12.24
C GLN A 118 -20.54 -13.56 -13.46
N VAL A 119 -19.26 -13.18 -13.55
CA VAL A 119 -18.72 -12.42 -14.67
C VAL A 119 -17.56 -13.16 -15.34
N ASP A 120 -17.30 -12.87 -16.60
CA ASP A 120 -16.12 -13.36 -17.31
C ASP A 120 -14.98 -12.33 -17.17
N ALA A 121 -13.95 -12.71 -16.42
CA ALA A 121 -12.73 -11.93 -16.22
C ALA A 121 -11.65 -12.42 -17.19
N LYS A 122 -11.77 -12.06 -18.47
CA LYS A 122 -10.84 -12.47 -19.54
C LYS A 122 -10.59 -13.96 -19.62
N GLY A 123 -11.69 -14.73 -19.69
CA GLY A 123 -11.68 -16.20 -19.79
C GLY A 123 -11.67 -16.94 -18.44
N PHE A 124 -11.66 -16.20 -17.33
CA PHE A 124 -11.82 -16.77 -15.99
C PHE A 124 -13.17 -16.35 -15.40
N ARG A 125 -14.04 -17.31 -15.11
CA ARG A 125 -15.34 -17.03 -14.48
C ARG A 125 -15.15 -16.75 -13.01
N VAL A 126 -15.69 -15.64 -12.54
CA VAL A 126 -15.58 -15.19 -11.14
C VAL A 126 -16.91 -14.65 -10.64
N ASP A 127 -17.30 -15.02 -9.42
CA ASP A 127 -18.46 -14.46 -8.76
C ASP A 127 -18.05 -13.17 -8.03
N VAL A 128 -18.66 -12.05 -8.42
CA VAL A 128 -18.40 -10.71 -7.84
C VAL A 128 -19.66 -10.21 -7.14
N CYS A 129 -19.50 -9.56 -5.99
CA CYS A 129 -20.59 -8.94 -5.26
C CYS A 129 -21.36 -7.94 -6.13
N SER A 130 -22.69 -8.01 -6.13
CA SER A 130 -23.53 -7.21 -7.02
C SER A 130 -23.33 -5.72 -6.84
N LYS A 131 -23.18 -5.26 -5.59
CA LYS A 131 -22.95 -3.86 -5.27
C LYS A 131 -21.62 -3.31 -5.82
N ALA A 132 -20.62 -4.16 -5.98
CA ALA A 132 -19.35 -3.78 -6.59
C ALA A 132 -19.47 -3.59 -8.10
N LEU A 133 -20.37 -4.33 -8.76
CA LEU A 133 -20.60 -4.20 -10.21
C LEU A 133 -21.53 -3.03 -10.59
N GLU A 134 -22.22 -2.45 -9.61
CA GLU A 134 -23.05 -1.26 -9.80
C GLU A 134 -22.25 0.06 -9.83
N LEU A 135 -20.93 0.00 -9.58
CA LEU A 135 -20.09 1.20 -9.50
C LEU A 135 -19.68 1.70 -10.89
N ASP A 136 -19.75 3.01 -11.09
CA ASP A 136 -19.18 3.67 -12.27
C ASP A 136 -17.68 3.89 -12.12
N PHE A 137 -17.21 4.08 -10.87
CA PHE A 137 -15.81 4.32 -10.56
C PHE A 137 -15.42 3.75 -9.19
N LEU A 138 -14.21 3.21 -9.09
CA LEU A 138 -13.66 2.65 -7.85
C LEU A 138 -12.48 3.50 -7.33
N ILE A 139 -12.55 3.94 -6.08
CA ILE A 139 -11.40 4.45 -5.34
C ILE A 139 -10.88 3.30 -4.47
N ASN A 140 -9.81 2.67 -4.93
CA ASN A 140 -9.21 1.50 -4.30
C ASN A 140 -8.16 1.96 -3.28
N LEU A 141 -8.37 1.64 -1.99
CA LEU A 141 -7.52 2.08 -0.87
C LEU A 141 -6.77 0.89 -0.25
N PRO A 142 -5.81 0.25 -0.94
CA PRO A 142 -5.05 -0.86 -0.38
C PRO A 142 -4.07 -0.40 0.69
N VAL A 143 -3.74 -1.30 1.62
CA VAL A 143 -2.54 -1.18 2.47
C VAL A 143 -1.36 -1.85 1.78
N LEU A 144 -0.23 -1.16 1.71
CA LEU A 144 1.02 -1.72 1.22
C LEU A 144 1.69 -2.51 2.34
N LYS A 145 1.65 -3.84 2.25
CA LYS A 145 2.15 -4.75 3.30
C LYS A 145 2.63 -6.09 2.74
N GLY A 146 3.37 -6.83 3.56
CA GLY A 146 3.73 -8.21 3.29
C GLY A 146 2.51 -9.15 3.32
N HIS A 147 2.71 -10.37 2.80
CA HIS A 147 1.69 -11.42 2.80
C HIS A 147 2.33 -12.82 2.74
N CYS A 148 1.87 -13.73 3.59
CA CYS A 148 2.45 -15.07 3.72
C CYS A 148 2.40 -15.92 2.44
N GLN A 149 1.37 -15.78 1.60
CA GLN A 149 1.18 -16.59 0.39
C GLN A 149 1.51 -15.85 -0.91
N THR A 150 1.20 -14.57 -1.01
CA THR A 150 1.39 -13.77 -2.23
C THR A 150 2.55 -12.79 -2.12
N ILE A 151 3.31 -12.86 -1.03
CA ILE A 151 4.49 -12.03 -0.73
C ILE A 151 4.12 -10.58 -0.48
N VAL A 152 3.34 -9.95 -1.36
CA VAL A 152 2.90 -8.56 -1.26
C VAL A 152 1.37 -8.48 -1.29
N THR A 153 0.82 -7.52 -0.57
CA THR A 153 -0.55 -7.02 -0.72
C THR A 153 -0.48 -5.55 -1.12
N CYS A 154 -1.16 -5.21 -2.23
CA CYS A 154 -1.43 -3.83 -2.62
C CYS A 154 -2.72 -3.78 -3.47
N ALA A 155 -2.79 -3.02 -4.56
CA ALA A 155 -3.98 -2.71 -5.33
C ALA A 155 -4.70 -3.94 -5.91
N LEU A 156 -3.97 -4.76 -6.68
CA LEU A 156 -4.55 -5.91 -7.37
C LEU A 156 -5.20 -6.91 -6.41
N LYS A 157 -4.52 -7.22 -5.31
CA LYS A 157 -5.05 -8.16 -4.31
C LYS A 157 -6.19 -7.56 -3.49
N ASN A 158 -6.25 -6.24 -3.34
CA ASN A 158 -7.31 -5.57 -2.59
C ASN A 158 -8.70 -5.81 -3.21
N HIS A 159 -8.81 -6.03 -4.52
CA HIS A 159 -10.07 -6.39 -5.17
C HIS A 159 -10.74 -7.66 -4.60
N LYS A 160 -9.99 -8.55 -3.96
CA LYS A 160 -10.58 -9.75 -3.30
C LYS A 160 -11.67 -9.42 -2.28
N GLY A 161 -11.66 -8.25 -1.68
CA GLY A 161 -12.72 -7.77 -0.79
C GLY A 161 -14.06 -7.55 -1.49
N LEU A 162 -14.08 -7.49 -2.83
CA LEU A 162 -15.29 -7.36 -3.65
C LEU A 162 -15.95 -8.70 -3.99
N LEU A 163 -15.43 -9.81 -3.45
CA LEU A 163 -15.92 -11.17 -3.70
C LEU A 163 -16.77 -11.69 -2.53
N PRO A 164 -17.77 -12.56 -2.81
CA PRO A 164 -18.47 -13.30 -1.77
C PRO A 164 -17.51 -14.31 -1.09
N ASN A 165 -17.82 -14.69 0.14
CA ASN A 165 -16.97 -15.58 0.93
C ASN A 165 -16.67 -16.93 0.27
N GLN A 166 -17.63 -17.49 -0.50
CA GLN A 166 -17.43 -18.72 -1.23
C GLN A 166 -16.32 -18.57 -2.27
N GLU A 167 -16.32 -17.46 -3.01
CA GLU A 167 -15.35 -17.18 -4.05
C GLU A 167 -13.95 -16.88 -3.49
N LYS A 168 -13.89 -16.20 -2.35
CA LYS A 168 -12.62 -16.03 -1.62
C LYS A 168 -11.96 -17.36 -1.27
N ARG A 169 -12.76 -18.37 -0.84
CA ARG A 169 -12.27 -19.73 -0.56
C ARG A 169 -11.83 -20.45 -1.84
N ARG A 170 -12.57 -20.31 -2.94
CA ARG A 170 -12.19 -20.90 -4.24
C ARG A 170 -10.84 -20.37 -4.71
N PHE A 171 -10.58 -19.08 -4.60
CA PHE A 171 -9.28 -18.48 -4.95
C PHE A 171 -8.12 -19.12 -4.17
N HIS A 172 -8.32 -19.44 -2.90
CA HIS A 172 -7.27 -20.14 -2.12
C HIS A 172 -7.07 -21.58 -2.58
N ALA A 173 -8.12 -22.26 -3.04
CA ALA A 173 -8.03 -23.64 -3.52
C ALA A 173 -7.38 -23.74 -4.92
N GLU A 174 -7.59 -22.76 -5.79
CA GLU A 174 -7.06 -22.73 -7.16
C GLU A 174 -5.66 -22.07 -7.26
N GLY A 175 -5.12 -21.56 -6.14
CA GLY A 175 -3.93 -20.74 -6.13
C GLY A 175 -4.26 -19.27 -6.39
N LEU A 176 -3.69 -18.36 -5.58
CA LEU A 176 -4.13 -16.96 -5.51
C LEU A 176 -3.70 -16.11 -6.72
N HIS A 177 -2.55 -16.39 -7.32
CA HIS A 177 -1.93 -15.47 -8.28
C HIS A 177 -2.75 -15.29 -9.57
N SER A 178 -3.15 -16.39 -10.23
CA SER A 178 -3.94 -16.31 -11.46
C SER A 178 -5.33 -15.69 -11.23
N PRO A 179 -6.11 -16.14 -10.23
CA PRO A 179 -7.42 -15.54 -9.93
C PRO A 179 -7.35 -14.03 -9.59
N ILE A 180 -6.33 -13.57 -8.85
CA ILE A 180 -6.14 -12.15 -8.53
C ILE A 180 -5.92 -11.33 -9.81
N ALA A 181 -5.06 -11.80 -10.71
CA ALA A 181 -4.77 -11.11 -11.97
C ALA A 181 -6.02 -11.00 -12.86
N HIS A 182 -6.81 -12.08 -12.96
CA HIS A 182 -8.05 -12.09 -13.70
C HIS A 182 -9.11 -11.17 -13.08
N LEU A 183 -9.29 -11.22 -11.74
CA LEU A 183 -10.24 -10.36 -11.02
C LEU A 183 -9.98 -8.87 -11.28
N ALA A 184 -8.71 -8.47 -11.28
CA ALA A 184 -8.33 -7.08 -11.53
C ALA A 184 -8.81 -6.57 -12.91
N SER A 185 -8.98 -7.46 -13.90
CA SER A 185 -9.49 -7.06 -15.22
C SER A 185 -10.97 -6.66 -15.23
N VAL A 186 -11.71 -6.97 -14.18
CA VAL A 186 -13.12 -6.58 -14.02
C VAL A 186 -13.24 -5.10 -13.63
N PHE A 187 -12.26 -4.57 -12.89
CA PHE A 187 -12.28 -3.22 -12.32
C PHE A 187 -11.26 -2.32 -13.02
N SER A 188 -11.55 -1.95 -14.28
CA SER A 188 -10.64 -1.13 -15.12
C SER A 188 -10.78 0.38 -14.91
N ASN A 189 -11.86 0.82 -14.26
CA ASN A 189 -12.15 2.24 -14.02
C ASN A 189 -11.92 2.57 -12.56
N GLU A 190 -10.62 2.72 -12.20
CA GLU A 190 -10.24 2.95 -10.81
C GLU A 190 -9.13 3.99 -10.63
N LEU A 191 -9.09 4.57 -9.44
CA LEU A 191 -7.94 5.29 -8.89
C LEU A 191 -7.48 4.57 -7.63
N VAL A 192 -6.19 4.29 -7.54
CA VAL A 192 -5.58 3.63 -6.38
C VAL A 192 -4.96 4.67 -5.47
N ILE A 193 -5.34 4.70 -4.20
CA ILE A 193 -4.68 5.49 -3.15
C ILE A 193 -4.11 4.51 -2.13
N VAL A 194 -2.81 4.29 -2.18
CA VAL A 194 -2.13 3.29 -1.35
C VAL A 194 -1.86 3.87 0.04
N ASP A 195 -2.46 3.24 1.03
CA ASP A 195 -2.05 3.42 2.42
C ASP A 195 -0.66 2.81 2.62
N ASN A 196 0.34 3.65 2.61
CA ASN A 196 1.71 3.31 2.97
C ASN A 196 2.16 4.13 4.19
N ILE A 197 1.24 4.36 5.12
CA ILE A 197 1.50 5.02 6.40
C ILE A 197 2.25 4.06 7.30
N CYS A 198 1.69 2.86 7.49
CA CYS A 198 2.40 1.71 8.05
C CYS A 198 1.86 0.42 7.43
N GLY A 199 2.72 -0.58 7.28
CA GLY A 199 2.35 -1.88 6.76
C GLY A 199 3.11 -2.99 7.49
N ASP A 200 2.48 -4.15 7.67
CA ASP A 200 3.14 -5.29 8.29
C ASP A 200 4.22 -5.87 7.37
N LEU A 201 5.32 -6.36 7.97
CA LEU A 201 6.45 -6.95 7.23
C LEU A 201 6.09 -8.29 6.57
N ASP A 202 5.22 -9.08 7.22
CA ASP A 202 5.02 -10.49 6.92
C ASP A 202 3.59 -10.89 6.60
N PHE A 203 2.65 -10.39 7.45
CA PHE A 203 1.31 -10.94 7.57
C PHE A 203 0.23 -9.95 7.18
N GLU A 204 -0.81 -10.46 6.56
CA GLU A 204 -1.98 -9.67 6.18
C GLU A 204 -2.80 -9.20 7.40
N GLU A 205 -2.64 -9.90 8.54
CA GLU A 205 -3.38 -9.63 9.78
C GLU A 205 -2.71 -8.57 10.66
N GLY A 206 -1.49 -8.15 10.31
CA GLY A 206 -0.73 -7.16 11.06
C GLY A 206 0.03 -7.73 12.26
N GLY A 207 0.75 -6.85 12.95
CA GLY A 207 1.48 -7.18 14.17
C GLY A 207 2.95 -6.76 14.16
N ASN A 208 3.57 -6.61 12.97
CA ASN A 208 4.95 -6.12 12.80
C ASN A 208 4.99 -4.90 11.86
N PRO A 209 4.28 -3.81 12.16
CA PRO A 209 4.18 -2.66 11.26
C PRO A 209 5.51 -1.92 11.13
N VAL A 210 5.79 -1.48 9.91
CA VAL A 210 6.85 -0.53 9.59
C VAL A 210 6.22 0.79 9.19
N THR A 211 6.47 1.84 9.95
CA THR A 211 5.90 3.15 9.68
C THR A 211 6.71 3.88 8.60
N MET A 212 6.02 4.33 7.56
CA MET A 212 6.56 5.06 6.42
C MET A 212 6.03 6.49 6.36
N ASN A 213 4.88 6.79 6.96
CA ASN A 213 4.18 8.07 6.90
C ASN A 213 4.04 8.61 5.46
N ARG A 214 3.68 7.73 4.53
CA ARG A 214 3.56 8.02 3.10
C ARG A 214 2.21 7.54 2.57
N ILE A 215 1.62 8.30 1.66
CA ILE A 215 0.47 7.86 0.85
C ILE A 215 0.88 7.98 -0.61
N LEU A 216 0.50 6.99 -1.44
CA LEU A 216 0.75 6.99 -2.88
C LEU A 216 -0.58 7.08 -3.63
N CYS A 217 -0.56 7.61 -4.87
CA CYS A 217 -1.71 7.61 -5.75
C CYS A 217 -1.29 7.23 -7.17
N ALA A 218 -2.04 6.34 -7.82
CA ALA A 218 -1.79 5.89 -9.18
C ALA A 218 -3.08 5.49 -9.89
N ARG A 219 -3.09 5.58 -11.23
CA ARG A 219 -4.19 5.11 -12.09
C ARG A 219 -3.98 3.67 -12.60
N ASP A 220 -2.77 3.16 -12.53
CA ASP A 220 -2.43 1.83 -12.98
C ASP A 220 -2.16 0.93 -11.76
N PRO A 221 -3.07 -0.02 -11.45
CA PRO A 221 -2.91 -0.90 -10.29
C PRO A 221 -1.74 -1.87 -10.45
N VAL A 222 -1.35 -2.23 -11.67
CA VAL A 222 -0.20 -3.10 -11.93
C VAL A 222 1.09 -2.35 -11.66
N LEU A 223 1.17 -1.09 -12.12
CA LEU A 223 2.35 -0.25 -11.90
C LEU A 223 2.59 0.00 -10.41
N VAL A 224 1.54 0.32 -9.66
CA VAL A 224 1.70 0.59 -8.23
C VAL A 224 2.04 -0.67 -7.44
N ASP A 225 1.56 -1.85 -7.84
CA ASP A 225 1.93 -3.12 -7.21
C ASP A 225 3.39 -3.49 -7.53
N ALA A 226 3.86 -3.26 -8.76
CA ALA A 226 5.26 -3.41 -9.13
C ALA A 226 6.17 -2.45 -8.34
N PHE A 227 5.75 -1.19 -8.17
CA PHE A 227 6.43 -0.22 -7.33
C PHE A 227 6.41 -0.62 -5.84
N ALA A 228 5.31 -1.24 -5.36
CA ALA A 228 5.20 -1.78 -4.01
C ALA A 228 6.23 -2.89 -3.75
N CYS A 229 6.44 -3.81 -4.70
CA CYS A 229 7.49 -4.83 -4.59
C CYS A 229 8.86 -4.20 -4.38
N ARG A 230 9.21 -3.20 -5.20
CA ARG A 230 10.48 -2.46 -5.07
C ARG A 230 10.60 -1.73 -3.73
N THR A 231 9.51 -1.16 -3.25
CA THR A 231 9.42 -0.50 -1.95
C THR A 231 9.73 -1.47 -0.81
N LEU A 232 9.21 -2.69 -0.88
CA LEU A 232 9.39 -3.73 0.13
C LEU A 232 10.67 -4.57 -0.05
N GLY A 233 11.44 -4.35 -1.14
CA GLY A 233 12.67 -5.08 -1.44
C GLY A 233 12.45 -6.48 -2.00
N TYR A 234 11.30 -6.74 -2.63
CA TYR A 234 11.03 -8.00 -3.35
C TYR A 234 11.32 -7.85 -4.83
N ASP A 235 11.75 -8.95 -5.44
CA ASP A 235 11.76 -9.07 -6.89
C ASP A 235 10.34 -9.26 -7.41
N MET A 236 10.01 -8.56 -8.49
CA MET A 236 8.69 -8.64 -9.10
C MET A 236 8.37 -10.05 -9.61
N GLU A 237 9.40 -10.83 -10.00
CA GLU A 237 9.25 -12.22 -10.46
C GLU A 237 8.72 -13.14 -9.36
N GLU A 238 8.98 -12.84 -8.09
CA GLU A 238 8.45 -13.59 -6.95
C GLU A 238 6.94 -13.36 -6.77
N VAL A 239 6.40 -12.24 -7.29
CA VAL A 239 4.99 -11.83 -7.13
C VAL A 239 4.24 -12.00 -8.44
N THR A 240 4.05 -13.25 -8.86
CA THR A 240 3.61 -13.63 -10.21
C THR A 240 2.27 -13.06 -10.66
N TYR A 241 1.36 -12.68 -9.74
CA TYR A 241 0.09 -12.07 -10.13
C TYR A 241 0.26 -10.71 -10.83
N ILE A 242 1.37 -9.99 -10.59
CA ILE A 242 1.67 -8.70 -11.23
C ILE A 242 1.93 -8.92 -12.73
N SER A 243 2.86 -9.82 -13.05
CA SER A 243 3.19 -10.16 -14.45
C SER A 243 2.01 -10.80 -15.19
N LEU A 244 1.16 -11.56 -14.49
CA LEU A 244 -0.07 -12.11 -15.07
C LEU A 244 -1.08 -11.02 -15.39
N ALA A 245 -1.28 -10.04 -14.49
CA ALA A 245 -2.17 -8.90 -14.73
C ALA A 245 -1.70 -8.03 -15.91
N GLU A 246 -0.38 -7.81 -16.03
CA GLU A 246 0.19 -7.14 -17.19
C GLU A 246 -0.08 -7.91 -18.50
N LYS A 247 0.14 -9.23 -18.54
CA LYS A 247 -0.18 -10.08 -19.70
C LYS A 247 -1.66 -10.04 -20.07
N LEU A 248 -2.54 -9.90 -19.09
CA LEU A 248 -3.98 -9.72 -19.30
C LEU A 248 -4.33 -8.29 -19.76
N GLY A 249 -3.36 -7.37 -19.87
CA GLY A 249 -3.59 -5.99 -20.29
C GLY A 249 -4.38 -5.17 -19.28
N VAL A 250 -4.23 -5.45 -17.97
CA VAL A 250 -4.81 -4.65 -16.88
C VAL A 250 -4.03 -3.35 -16.70
N GLY A 251 -2.69 -3.42 -16.81
CA GLY A 251 -1.79 -2.28 -16.69
C GLY A 251 -0.37 -2.65 -17.09
N SER A 252 0.62 -1.87 -16.67
CA SER A 252 2.04 -2.09 -16.98
C SER A 252 2.88 -2.26 -15.72
N ALA A 253 3.68 -3.31 -15.67
CA ALA A 253 4.63 -3.57 -14.58
C ALA A 253 5.98 -2.83 -14.74
N ASN A 254 6.14 -2.00 -15.77
CA ASN A 254 7.42 -1.35 -16.10
C ASN A 254 7.72 -0.16 -15.17
N VAL A 255 8.26 -0.45 -14.01
CA VAL A 255 8.63 0.57 -12.98
C VAL A 255 9.72 1.51 -13.47
N GLU A 256 10.58 1.10 -14.41
CA GLU A 256 11.64 1.96 -14.94
C GLU A 256 11.11 3.12 -15.80
N LYS A 257 9.89 2.96 -16.33
CA LYS A 257 9.18 4.02 -17.06
C LYS A 257 8.22 4.82 -16.16
N ALA A 258 8.11 4.45 -14.89
CA ALA A 258 7.26 5.18 -13.96
C ALA A 258 7.86 6.54 -13.64
N GLU A 259 7.00 7.55 -13.63
CA GLU A 259 7.33 8.88 -13.13
C GLU A 259 6.83 9.01 -11.70
N LEU A 260 7.76 9.02 -10.73
CA LEU A 260 7.44 9.29 -9.32
C LEU A 260 7.43 10.80 -9.08
N ILE A 261 6.26 11.35 -8.78
CA ILE A 261 6.05 12.77 -8.48
C ILE A 261 5.84 12.93 -6.98
N GLU A 262 6.81 13.51 -6.30
CA GLU A 262 6.73 13.79 -4.87
C GLU A 262 6.12 15.18 -4.64
N LEU A 263 4.93 15.25 -4.03
CA LEU A 263 4.22 16.50 -3.75
C LEU A 263 4.86 17.32 -2.61
N ASN A 264 5.66 16.66 -1.79
CA ASN A 264 6.46 17.29 -0.74
C ASN A 264 7.68 16.42 -0.43
N LYS A 265 8.57 16.93 0.41
CA LYS A 265 9.70 16.16 0.94
C LYS A 265 9.40 15.74 2.37
N GLY A 266 9.40 14.43 2.64
CA GLY A 266 9.21 13.90 3.97
C GLY A 266 10.36 14.25 4.90
N THR A 267 10.05 14.86 6.05
CA THR A 267 11.03 15.20 7.09
C THR A 267 10.60 14.68 8.46
N PHE A 268 9.74 13.66 8.47
CA PHE A 268 9.11 13.15 9.69
C PHE A 268 10.03 12.15 10.39
N ALA A 269 10.18 12.32 11.70
CA ALA A 269 10.97 11.42 12.53
C ALA A 269 10.47 9.96 12.44
N ALA A 270 11.40 9.03 12.58
CA ALA A 270 11.04 7.62 12.72
C ALA A 270 10.11 7.42 13.93
N PRO A 271 9.17 6.46 13.87
CA PRO A 271 8.19 6.26 14.92
C PRO A 271 8.84 5.83 16.22
N THR A 272 8.24 6.23 17.34
CA THR A 272 8.66 5.82 18.69
C THR A 272 8.15 4.43 19.06
N ARG A 273 7.06 3.97 18.42
CA ARG A 273 6.45 2.66 18.69
C ARG A 273 6.93 1.63 17.68
N THR A 274 7.73 0.66 18.16
CA THR A 274 8.31 -0.39 17.32
C THR A 274 8.03 -1.77 17.89
N THR A 275 7.80 -2.76 17.03
CA THR A 275 7.64 -4.17 17.41
C THR A 275 8.97 -4.78 17.84
N ARG A 276 8.94 -5.97 18.46
CA ARG A 276 10.17 -6.70 18.83
C ARG A 276 11.06 -6.97 17.63
N ARG A 277 10.47 -7.32 16.48
CA ARG A 277 11.20 -7.60 15.23
C ARG A 277 11.89 -6.35 14.69
N VAL A 278 11.15 -5.27 14.56
CA VAL A 278 11.72 -3.98 14.10
C VAL A 278 12.81 -3.49 15.06
N LYS A 279 12.65 -3.68 16.38
CA LYS A 279 13.68 -3.35 17.38
C LYS A 279 14.97 -4.13 17.15
N ARG A 280 14.88 -5.44 16.90
CA ARG A 280 16.04 -6.29 16.60
C ARG A 280 16.78 -5.83 15.35
N LEU A 281 16.04 -5.57 14.25
CA LEU A 281 16.61 -5.03 13.02
C LEU A 281 17.25 -3.65 13.23
N ALA A 282 16.66 -2.82 14.09
CA ALA A 282 17.17 -1.51 14.44
C ALA A 282 18.51 -1.53 15.20
N GLU A 283 18.93 -2.67 15.76
CA GLU A 283 20.25 -2.80 16.40
C GLU A 283 21.39 -2.58 15.39
N TYR A 284 21.16 -2.81 14.11
CA TYR A 284 22.10 -2.55 13.02
C TYR A 284 22.07 -1.09 12.52
N VAL A 285 21.20 -0.24 13.08
CA VAL A 285 20.97 1.12 12.57
C VAL A 285 21.50 2.16 13.56
N ALA A 286 22.25 3.13 13.04
CA ALA A 286 22.63 4.38 13.72
C ALA A 286 21.76 5.52 13.18
N ALA A 287 20.57 5.68 13.75
CA ALA A 287 19.63 6.71 13.33
C ALA A 287 19.90 8.05 14.04
N ASP A 288 20.04 9.14 13.28
CA ASP A 288 20.12 10.50 13.78
C ASP A 288 19.18 11.40 12.98
N ASN A 289 17.99 11.65 13.52
CA ASN A 289 16.95 12.45 12.90
C ASN A 289 16.50 11.88 11.53
N ALA A 290 16.28 10.55 11.49
CA ALA A 290 15.88 9.84 10.28
C ALA A 290 14.42 10.10 9.93
N CYS A 291 14.14 10.29 8.63
CA CYS A 291 12.78 10.35 8.12
C CYS A 291 12.15 8.94 8.17
N SER A 292 10.86 8.83 8.53
CA SER A 292 10.14 7.55 8.62
C SER A 292 10.24 6.74 7.35
N ALA A 293 10.02 7.36 6.18
CA ALA A 293 10.10 6.67 4.91
C ALA A 293 11.49 6.09 4.64
N CYS A 294 12.57 6.85 4.92
CA CYS A 294 13.94 6.37 4.72
C CYS A 294 14.27 5.23 5.71
N TYR A 295 13.88 5.41 6.97
CA TYR A 295 14.06 4.40 8.02
C TYR A 295 13.30 3.11 7.72
N GLY A 296 12.04 3.20 7.30
CA GLY A 296 11.22 2.06 6.95
C GLY A 296 11.81 1.26 5.78
N MET A 297 12.31 1.93 4.72
CA MET A 297 12.99 1.26 3.62
C MET A 297 14.22 0.47 4.08
N LEU A 298 15.02 1.03 5.01
CA LEU A 298 16.16 0.33 5.59
C LEU A 298 15.72 -0.89 6.40
N ILE A 299 14.65 -0.78 7.21
CA ILE A 299 14.12 -1.91 7.98
C ILE A 299 13.65 -3.03 7.05
N HIS A 300 12.97 -2.70 5.93
CA HIS A 300 12.58 -3.70 4.92
C HIS A 300 13.79 -4.39 4.29
N ALA A 301 14.86 -3.65 3.97
CA ALA A 301 16.08 -4.24 3.43
C ALA A 301 16.76 -5.18 4.45
N LEU A 302 16.87 -4.75 5.70
CA LEU A 302 17.43 -5.58 6.79
C LEU A 302 16.59 -6.84 7.04
N ASP A 303 15.27 -6.74 6.96
CA ASP A 303 14.38 -7.90 7.04
C ASP A 303 14.68 -8.94 5.95
N LYS A 304 14.97 -8.51 4.71
CA LYS A 304 15.35 -9.43 3.63
C LYS A 304 16.69 -10.12 3.89
N LEU A 305 17.70 -9.37 4.36
CA LEU A 305 18.99 -9.94 4.74
C LEU A 305 18.84 -10.95 5.89
N GLU A 306 18.02 -10.65 6.89
CA GLU A 306 17.73 -11.59 7.98
C GLU A 306 17.09 -12.89 7.47
N ARG A 307 16.13 -12.82 6.55
CA ARG A 307 15.47 -13.99 5.95
C ARG A 307 16.41 -14.85 5.10
N ARG A 308 17.46 -14.27 4.56
CA ARG A 308 18.50 -14.95 3.80
C ARG A 308 19.66 -15.45 4.66
N ASP A 309 19.56 -15.24 5.99
CA ASP A 309 20.63 -15.55 6.96
C ASP A 309 21.94 -14.77 6.68
N GLU A 310 21.81 -13.58 6.05
CA GLU A 310 22.93 -12.71 5.64
C GLU A 310 23.16 -11.54 6.62
N LEU A 311 22.37 -11.45 7.69
CA LEU A 311 22.46 -10.34 8.65
C LEU A 311 23.52 -10.55 9.74
N TRP A 312 23.99 -11.77 9.96
CA TRP A 312 24.87 -12.14 11.07
C TRP A 312 26.33 -11.75 10.83
N GLY A 313 26.98 -11.26 11.88
CA GLY A 313 28.41 -10.94 11.87
C GLY A 313 28.75 -9.49 11.57
N HIS A 314 27.81 -8.68 11.13
CA HIS A 314 28.03 -7.25 10.90
C HIS A 314 28.07 -6.47 12.21
N GLN A 315 29.21 -5.84 12.50
CA GLN A 315 29.40 -5.01 13.69
C GLN A 315 29.18 -3.53 13.43
N GLU A 316 29.31 -3.11 12.18
CA GLU A 316 29.21 -1.71 11.78
C GLU A 316 27.76 -1.31 11.59
N LYS A 317 27.36 -0.24 12.30
CA LYS A 317 26.00 0.27 12.20
C LYS A 317 25.84 1.16 10.95
N ILE A 318 24.69 1.03 10.31
CA ILE A 318 24.32 1.80 9.13
C ILE A 318 23.82 3.18 9.55
N CYS A 319 24.52 4.24 9.12
CA CYS A 319 24.16 5.62 9.38
C CYS A 319 22.93 6.01 8.56
N ILE A 320 21.93 6.64 9.19
CA ILE A 320 20.74 7.14 8.50
C ILE A 320 20.18 8.38 9.19
N GLY A 321 19.75 9.37 8.41
CA GLY A 321 19.02 10.53 8.90
C GLY A 321 19.73 11.87 8.70
N GLN A 322 18.99 12.94 8.95
CA GLN A 322 19.42 14.32 8.66
C GLN A 322 20.58 14.78 9.53
N GLY A 323 20.77 14.19 10.71
CA GLY A 323 21.89 14.47 11.58
C GLY A 323 23.26 14.10 10.98
N TYR A 324 23.29 13.28 9.93
CA TYR A 324 24.50 12.89 9.22
C TYR A 324 24.92 13.86 8.10
N ARG A 325 24.14 14.89 7.76
CA ARG A 325 24.50 15.87 6.72
C ARG A 325 25.84 16.57 6.94
N LYS A 326 26.30 16.63 8.19
CA LYS A 326 27.56 17.26 8.59
C LYS A 326 28.51 16.30 9.31
N LYS A 327 28.17 15.00 9.36
CA LYS A 327 28.94 13.95 10.01
C LYS A 327 29.32 12.91 8.96
N GLY A 328 30.48 12.32 9.11
CA GLY A 328 30.89 11.14 8.37
C GLY A 328 30.48 9.87 9.11
N GLY A 329 30.65 8.74 8.44
CA GLY A 329 30.49 7.39 8.94
C GLY A 329 31.07 6.42 7.92
N ALA A 330 31.11 5.12 8.21
CA ALA A 330 31.63 4.18 7.26
C ALA A 330 30.58 3.85 6.18
N ILE A 331 29.34 3.53 6.59
CA ILE A 331 28.27 3.18 5.66
C ILE A 331 27.02 3.98 5.95
N GLY A 332 26.36 4.49 4.92
CA GLY A 332 25.18 5.34 5.06
C GLY A 332 24.06 4.99 4.10
N VAL A 333 22.83 5.36 4.47
CA VAL A 333 21.63 5.19 3.64
C VAL A 333 20.89 6.51 3.52
N GLY A 334 20.60 6.88 2.27
CA GLY A 334 19.89 8.08 1.91
C GLY A 334 20.79 9.30 1.70
N ARG A 335 20.28 10.29 0.97
CA ARG A 335 21.00 11.52 0.60
C ARG A 335 21.65 12.26 1.77
N CYS A 336 21.09 12.11 2.97
CA CYS A 336 21.63 12.81 4.15
C CYS A 336 22.97 12.25 4.63
N THR A 337 23.38 11.09 4.15
CA THR A 337 24.61 10.37 4.54
C THR A 337 25.69 10.39 3.46
N GLU A 338 25.62 11.31 2.48
CA GLU A 338 26.60 11.44 1.40
C GLU A 338 28.04 11.70 1.90
N GLY A 339 28.21 12.13 3.15
CA GLY A 339 29.51 12.30 3.81
C GLY A 339 30.10 11.01 4.39
N CYS A 340 29.41 9.87 4.36
CA CYS A 340 29.93 8.57 4.74
C CYS A 340 30.90 8.04 3.67
N ALA A 341 31.81 7.12 4.06
CA ALA A 341 32.78 6.53 3.14
C ALA A 341 32.11 5.85 1.94
N VAL A 342 31.00 5.17 2.18
CA VAL A 342 30.06 4.68 1.14
C VAL A 342 28.62 5.01 1.53
N SER A 343 27.77 5.35 0.56
CA SER A 343 26.39 5.74 0.85
C SER A 343 25.44 5.33 -0.28
N CYS A 344 24.31 4.68 0.09
CA CYS A 344 23.20 4.43 -0.80
C CYS A 344 22.47 5.73 -1.11
N LYS A 345 22.40 6.10 -2.39
CA LYS A 345 21.74 7.35 -2.84
C LYS A 345 20.21 7.20 -2.84
N GLY A 346 19.51 8.30 -2.65
CA GLY A 346 18.03 8.39 -2.70
C GLY A 346 17.47 9.25 -1.56
N CYS A 347 16.20 9.68 -1.71
CA CYS A 347 15.53 10.48 -0.68
C CYS A 347 14.00 10.29 -0.73
N PRO A 348 13.49 9.13 -0.23
CA PRO A 348 14.19 7.94 0.24
C PRO A 348 14.74 7.06 -0.91
N PRO A 349 15.79 6.25 -0.71
CA PRO A 349 16.09 5.12 -1.60
C PRO A 349 15.01 4.04 -1.40
N THR A 350 14.82 3.15 -2.37
CA THR A 350 13.93 2.00 -2.19
C THR A 350 14.61 0.90 -1.35
N ALA A 351 13.83 -0.01 -0.77
CA ALA A 351 14.41 -1.14 -0.05
C ALA A 351 15.23 -2.05 -0.95
N ALA A 352 14.85 -2.20 -2.23
CA ALA A 352 15.63 -2.94 -3.23
C ALA A 352 17.00 -2.28 -3.49
N ASP A 353 17.03 -0.94 -3.66
CA ASP A 353 18.29 -0.21 -3.85
C ASP A 353 19.20 -0.35 -2.63
N ILE A 354 18.63 -0.26 -1.41
CA ILE A 354 19.37 -0.44 -0.16
C ILE A 354 19.91 -1.87 -0.06
N LEU A 355 19.10 -2.88 -0.38
CA LEU A 355 19.49 -4.29 -0.33
C LEU A 355 20.71 -4.54 -1.22
N THR A 356 20.63 -4.19 -2.51
CA THR A 356 21.74 -4.32 -3.46
C THR A 356 23.00 -3.56 -3.00
N PHE A 357 22.80 -2.38 -2.41
CA PHE A 357 23.91 -1.59 -1.88
C PHE A 357 24.58 -2.27 -0.67
N LEU A 358 23.80 -2.79 0.29
CA LEU A 358 24.31 -3.46 1.48
C LEU A 358 25.04 -4.77 1.13
N GLU A 359 24.51 -5.59 0.24
CA GLU A 359 25.15 -6.81 -0.26
C GLU A 359 26.56 -6.53 -0.82
N SER A 360 26.74 -5.38 -1.44
CA SER A 360 28.00 -5.00 -2.06
C SER A 360 29.00 -4.30 -1.13
N ASN A 361 28.52 -3.59 -0.11
CA ASN A 361 29.34 -2.63 0.65
C ASN A 361 29.36 -2.85 2.16
N TRP A 362 28.42 -3.62 2.73
CA TRP A 362 28.35 -3.88 4.15
C TRP A 362 28.98 -5.23 4.47
N ARG A 363 30.19 -5.22 5.09
CA ARG A 363 30.98 -6.40 5.41
C ARG A 363 31.22 -6.51 6.92
#